data_73d8ab2a4c1849ce6bdeee6633d8a21d
#
_entry.id   73d8ab2a4c1849ce6bdeee6633d8a21d
#
_cell.length_a   1.000
_cell.length_b   1.000
_cell.length_c   1.000
_cell.angle_alpha   90.00
_cell.angle_beta   90.00
_cell.angle_gamma   90.00
#
_symmetry.space_group_name_H-M   'P 1'
#
loop_
_entity.id
_entity.type
_entity.pdbx_description
1 polymer ?
#
loop_
_entity_poly.entity_id
_entity_poly.type
_entity_poly.pdbx_seq_one_letter_code
_entity_poly.pdbx_strand_id
1 'polypeptide(L)'
;MALEYAVWGAWMPVLAARLLGPLKFSGKQTGWIYATLPLACIVSPLISGQLADRWLNAEWILAGAHLIGAVLLLIAALQTRFAVLFVVMFLYSVFYAATLPLVNAALFANVTDAVWQGRVFMWAPIAWAIAGYFLTGWRWTFKTAEKGRDCLFLAAALSVIMAACCLGLPATPPAGAGEAPIFKALAMLQNADFLVFMVVSLVVTGLMQFYFLGSARFMTDTGIAAKNVPASMALAQAAQAIATFFLLGWLVSSVGFKWTLVIGIAYWLLLYVVYVLSKSRLLIIAAQPLHGLAYVLFIIAGQMYAGSVASAEIMKSMQALVFAVTTGIGLFLGTQFAGIVMDIFKREDKFNWRAIFAVPAVIMLASIVALVVLFKG
;
A
#
# COMPACT_ATOMS: atom_id res chain seq x y z
N MET A 1 1.92 11.45 -10.08
CA MET A 1 2.24 10.03 -9.80
C MET A 1 3.53 9.84 -8.98
N ALA A 2 4.72 10.18 -9.50
CA ALA A 2 5.97 9.91 -8.79
C ALA A 2 5.99 10.48 -7.36
N LEU A 3 5.78 11.77 -7.19
CA LEU A 3 5.80 12.42 -5.88
C LEU A 3 4.69 11.92 -4.95
N GLU A 4 3.48 11.68 -5.47
CA GLU A 4 2.37 11.11 -4.72
C GLU A 4 2.78 9.83 -3.99
N TYR A 5 3.32 8.87 -4.75
CA TYR A 5 3.73 7.59 -4.18
C TYR A 5 5.07 7.63 -3.45
N ALA A 6 5.95 8.61 -3.74
CA ALA A 6 7.16 8.83 -2.96
C ALA A 6 6.84 9.31 -1.53
N VAL A 7 5.82 10.15 -1.35
CA VAL A 7 5.35 10.57 -0.01
C VAL A 7 4.93 9.36 0.82
N TRP A 8 4.14 8.47 0.25
CA TRP A 8 3.70 7.25 0.94
C TRP A 8 4.86 6.28 1.17
N GLY A 9 5.67 6.06 0.14
CA GLY A 9 6.84 5.18 0.17
C GLY A 9 7.92 5.61 1.17
N ALA A 10 8.01 6.89 1.49
CA ALA A 10 8.98 7.39 2.45
C ALA A 10 8.74 6.86 3.87
N TRP A 11 7.49 6.67 4.32
CA TRP A 11 7.20 6.30 5.70
C TRP A 11 6.59 4.90 5.88
N MET A 12 5.72 4.47 4.96
CA MET A 12 4.93 3.24 5.11
C MET A 12 5.79 1.99 5.37
N PRO A 13 6.90 1.74 4.67
CA PRO A 13 7.68 0.53 4.90
C PRO A 13 8.44 0.50 6.23
N VAL A 14 8.78 1.66 6.79
CA VAL A 14 9.77 1.75 7.88
C VAL A 14 9.25 2.36 9.18
N LEU A 15 8.08 2.98 9.18
CA LEU A 15 7.50 3.63 10.36
C LEU A 15 7.27 2.64 11.51
N ALA A 16 6.88 1.41 11.22
CA ALA A 16 6.65 0.38 12.23
C ALA A 16 7.90 0.11 13.08
N ALA A 17 9.10 0.18 12.50
CA ALA A 17 10.35 0.03 13.26
C ALA A 17 10.51 1.12 14.33
N ARG A 18 10.07 2.38 14.03
CA ARG A 18 10.04 3.46 15.03
C ARG A 18 8.97 3.21 16.10
N LEU A 19 7.77 2.80 15.70
CA LEU A 19 6.66 2.60 16.64
C LEU A 19 6.96 1.48 17.63
N LEU A 20 7.40 0.33 17.14
CA LEU A 20 7.71 -0.86 17.95
C LEU A 20 9.04 -0.77 18.70
N GLY A 21 10.01 -0.02 18.16
CA GLY A 21 11.35 0.14 18.72
C GLY A 21 11.44 1.36 19.67
N PRO A 22 11.85 2.54 19.17
CA PRO A 22 12.07 3.72 20.01
C PRO A 22 10.85 4.17 20.83
N LEU A 23 9.62 4.03 20.28
CA LEU A 23 8.39 4.45 20.96
C LEU A 23 7.79 3.35 21.84
N LYS A 24 8.24 2.10 21.69
CA LYS A 24 7.77 0.92 22.46
C LYS A 24 6.24 0.73 22.41
N PHE A 25 5.61 1.11 21.30
CA PHE A 25 4.18 0.86 21.12
C PHE A 25 3.91 -0.65 21.00
N SER A 26 2.72 -1.07 21.42
CA SER A 26 2.25 -2.44 21.21
C SER A 26 1.99 -2.73 19.72
N GLY A 27 1.86 -3.99 19.36
CA GLY A 27 1.43 -4.39 18.03
C GLY A 27 0.05 -3.83 17.68
N LYS A 28 -0.90 -3.85 18.63
CA LYS A 28 -2.22 -3.23 18.48
C LYS A 28 -2.12 -1.73 18.22
N GLN A 29 -1.33 -1.00 19.01
CA GLN A 29 -1.13 0.44 18.80
C GLN A 29 -0.51 0.73 17.43
N THR A 30 0.48 -0.07 17.03
CA THR A 30 1.08 0.04 15.69
C THR A 30 0.06 -0.25 14.59
N GLY A 31 -0.76 -1.28 14.77
CA GLY A 31 -1.86 -1.61 13.86
C GLY A 31 -2.85 -0.45 13.69
N TRP A 32 -3.23 0.23 14.79
CA TRP A 32 -4.12 1.40 14.72
C TRP A 32 -3.49 2.59 13.97
N ILE A 33 -2.19 2.85 14.15
CA ILE A 33 -1.50 3.89 13.37
C ILE A 33 -1.52 3.56 11.87
N TYR A 34 -1.25 2.31 11.50
CA TYR A 34 -1.29 1.86 10.11
C TYR A 34 -2.72 1.79 9.54
N ALA A 35 -3.72 1.59 10.39
CA ALA A 35 -5.13 1.57 9.99
C ALA A 35 -5.68 2.95 9.63
N THR A 36 -5.00 4.05 10.00
CA THR A 36 -5.49 5.41 9.74
C THR A 36 -5.72 5.67 8.25
N LEU A 37 -4.80 5.22 7.39
CA LEU A 37 -4.93 5.41 5.94
C LEU A 37 -6.05 4.54 5.33
N PRO A 38 -6.13 3.22 5.57
CA PRO A 38 -7.26 2.41 5.13
C PRO A 38 -8.63 2.95 5.57
N LEU A 39 -8.75 3.39 6.83
CA LEU A 39 -9.99 4.00 7.32
C LEU A 39 -10.34 5.28 6.56
N ALA A 40 -9.36 6.13 6.32
CA ALA A 40 -9.56 7.35 5.53
C ALA A 40 -9.96 7.03 4.07
N CYS A 41 -9.41 5.96 3.47
CA CYS A 41 -9.72 5.52 2.11
C CYS A 41 -11.19 5.09 1.93
N ILE A 42 -11.92 4.80 3.01
CA ILE A 42 -13.36 4.47 2.92
C ILE A 42 -14.20 5.70 2.56
N VAL A 43 -13.85 6.87 3.09
CA VAL A 43 -14.71 8.06 3.02
C VAL A 43 -14.06 9.21 2.24
N SER A 44 -12.77 9.49 2.46
CA SER A 44 -12.10 10.68 1.90
C SER A 44 -12.12 10.76 0.37
N PRO A 45 -11.95 9.64 -0.39
CA PRO A 45 -12.05 9.65 -1.84
C PRO A 45 -13.43 10.10 -2.35
N LEU A 46 -14.50 9.74 -1.64
CA LEU A 46 -15.86 10.11 -2.01
C LEU A 46 -16.07 11.62 -1.82
N ILE A 47 -15.58 12.17 -0.71
CA ILE A 47 -15.68 13.61 -0.42
C ILE A 47 -14.85 14.41 -1.42
N SER A 48 -13.60 14.02 -1.66
CA SER A 48 -12.71 14.73 -2.58
C SER A 48 -13.18 14.66 -4.02
N GLY A 49 -13.74 13.52 -4.45
CA GLY A 49 -14.35 13.38 -5.75
C GLY A 49 -15.53 14.35 -5.93
N GLN A 50 -16.44 14.43 -4.94
CA GLN A 50 -17.56 15.38 -4.98
C GLN A 50 -17.10 16.85 -5.00
N LEU A 51 -16.05 17.18 -4.24
CA LEU A 51 -15.47 18.53 -4.24
C LEU A 51 -14.90 18.87 -5.62
N ALA A 52 -14.18 17.94 -6.23
CA ALA A 52 -13.56 18.11 -7.55
C ALA A 52 -14.62 18.17 -8.68
N ASP A 53 -15.68 17.39 -8.56
CA ASP A 53 -16.72 17.35 -9.60
C ASP A 53 -17.62 18.59 -9.59
N ARG A 54 -17.78 19.27 -8.43
CA ARG A 54 -18.79 20.34 -8.29
C ARG A 54 -18.22 21.73 -8.08
N TRP A 55 -17.10 21.88 -7.35
CA TRP A 55 -16.73 23.19 -6.81
C TRP A 55 -15.29 23.61 -7.03
N LEU A 56 -14.32 22.68 -7.00
CA LEU A 56 -12.91 23.00 -7.02
C LEU A 56 -12.18 22.19 -8.07
N ASN A 57 -11.21 22.80 -8.70
CA ASN A 57 -10.30 22.09 -9.60
C ASN A 57 -9.48 21.05 -8.81
N ALA A 58 -9.23 19.88 -9.41
CA ALA A 58 -8.52 18.79 -8.76
C ALA A 58 -7.10 19.20 -8.31
N GLU A 59 -6.38 20.01 -9.10
CA GLU A 59 -5.02 20.48 -8.77
C GLU A 59 -4.98 21.33 -7.50
N TRP A 60 -6.03 22.13 -7.22
CA TRP A 60 -6.12 22.93 -5.99
C TRP A 60 -6.36 22.06 -4.76
N ILE A 61 -7.21 21.03 -4.89
CA ILE A 61 -7.46 20.07 -3.80
C ILE A 61 -6.18 19.29 -3.52
N LEU A 62 -5.47 18.84 -4.55
CA LEU A 62 -4.18 18.15 -4.44
C LEU A 62 -3.15 19.01 -3.71
N ALA A 63 -2.97 20.26 -4.14
CA ALA A 63 -2.02 21.19 -3.54
C ALA A 63 -2.34 21.45 -2.05
N GLY A 64 -3.58 21.77 -1.73
CA GLY A 64 -4.03 22.03 -0.37
C GLY A 64 -3.90 20.82 0.55
N ALA A 65 -4.30 19.63 0.08
CA ALA A 65 -4.21 18.39 0.83
C ALA A 65 -2.76 18.02 1.16
N HIS A 66 -1.84 18.16 0.19
CA HIS A 66 -0.42 17.90 0.42
C HIS A 66 0.23 18.94 1.34
N LEU A 67 -0.13 20.21 1.25
CA LEU A 67 0.40 21.25 2.15
C LEU A 67 -0.04 21.00 3.60
N ILE A 68 -1.32 20.73 3.83
CA ILE A 68 -1.84 20.35 5.15
C ILE A 68 -1.20 19.05 5.61
N GLY A 69 -1.10 18.07 4.72
CA GLY A 69 -0.45 16.78 4.98
C GLY A 69 1.01 16.93 5.43
N ALA A 70 1.77 17.84 4.80
CA ALA A 70 3.15 18.13 5.17
C ALA A 70 3.25 18.63 6.63
N VAL A 71 2.40 19.58 7.03
CA VAL A 71 2.36 20.09 8.40
C VAL A 71 2.02 18.98 9.39
N LEU A 72 1.02 18.14 9.08
CA LEU A 72 0.62 17.03 9.92
C LEU A 72 1.72 15.97 10.05
N LEU A 73 2.47 15.67 8.98
CA LEU A 73 3.63 14.76 9.02
C LEU A 73 4.77 15.33 9.89
N LEU A 74 5.05 16.64 9.83
CA LEU A 74 6.01 17.29 10.72
C LEU A 74 5.59 17.17 12.19
N ILE A 75 4.31 17.42 12.49
CA ILE A 75 3.77 17.24 13.84
C ILE A 75 3.89 15.77 14.25
N ALA A 76 3.52 14.82 13.40
CA ALA A 76 3.62 13.38 13.68
C ALA A 76 5.06 12.93 13.98
N ALA A 77 6.06 13.48 13.28
CA ALA A 77 7.48 13.16 13.50
C ALA A 77 7.95 13.51 14.92
N LEU A 78 7.31 14.50 15.54
CA LEU A 78 7.65 14.98 16.88
C LEU A 78 6.87 14.27 18.00
N GLN A 79 5.80 13.54 17.66
CA GLN A 79 4.95 12.87 18.66
C GLN A 79 5.59 11.58 19.19
N THR A 80 5.36 11.36 20.49
CA THR A 80 5.79 10.15 21.20
C THR A 80 4.63 9.47 21.93
N ARG A 81 3.48 10.15 22.09
CA ARG A 81 2.28 9.61 22.73
C ARG A 81 1.35 9.00 21.68
N PHE A 82 0.91 7.76 21.92
CA PHE A 82 0.05 7.03 20.98
C PHE A 82 -1.20 7.81 20.55
N ALA A 83 -1.97 8.32 21.51
CA ALA A 83 -3.24 8.98 21.21
C ALA A 83 -3.06 10.22 20.31
N VAL A 84 -2.05 11.04 20.58
CA VAL A 84 -1.77 12.23 19.77
C VAL A 84 -1.26 11.84 18.39
N LEU A 85 -0.34 10.86 18.31
CA LEU A 85 0.17 10.37 17.03
C LEU A 85 -0.96 9.75 16.19
N PHE A 86 -1.87 8.99 16.82
CA PHE A 86 -3.02 8.41 16.13
C PHE A 86 -3.91 9.49 15.51
N VAL A 87 -4.30 10.51 16.27
CA VAL A 87 -5.14 11.60 15.77
C VAL A 87 -4.45 12.35 14.63
N VAL A 88 -3.17 12.69 14.79
CA VAL A 88 -2.41 13.41 13.76
C VAL A 88 -2.25 12.57 12.49
N MET A 89 -1.93 11.28 12.62
CA MET A 89 -1.82 10.37 11.47
C MET A 89 -3.17 10.11 10.81
N PHE A 90 -4.27 10.07 11.57
CA PHE A 90 -5.60 9.94 11.01
C PHE A 90 -5.99 11.19 10.18
N LEU A 91 -5.76 12.38 10.73
CA LEU A 91 -5.98 13.63 9.99
C LEU A 91 -5.11 13.70 8.73
N TYR A 92 -3.82 13.37 8.83
CA TYR A 92 -2.95 13.23 7.65
C TYR A 92 -3.54 12.27 6.63
N SER A 93 -4.00 11.12 7.07
CA SER A 93 -4.56 10.08 6.21
C SER A 93 -5.83 10.53 5.50
N VAL A 94 -6.68 11.32 6.15
CA VAL A 94 -7.90 11.91 5.53
C VAL A 94 -7.51 12.78 4.34
N PHE A 95 -6.53 13.66 4.50
CA PHE A 95 -6.06 14.52 3.40
C PHE A 95 -5.33 13.72 2.32
N TYR A 96 -4.45 12.78 2.72
CA TYR A 96 -3.69 11.98 1.75
C TYR A 96 -4.59 11.02 0.95
N ALA A 97 -5.54 10.32 1.60
CA ALA A 97 -6.46 9.43 0.91
C ALA A 97 -7.34 10.17 -0.12
N ALA A 98 -7.65 11.44 0.13
CA ALA A 98 -8.37 12.29 -0.79
C ALA A 98 -7.59 12.53 -2.11
N THR A 99 -6.26 12.51 -2.08
CA THR A 99 -5.42 12.79 -3.24
C THR A 99 -5.29 11.60 -4.20
N LEU A 100 -5.40 10.36 -3.71
CA LEU A 100 -5.19 9.13 -4.49
C LEU A 100 -6.08 9.04 -5.76
N PRO A 101 -7.41 9.25 -5.69
CA PRO A 101 -8.23 9.25 -6.90
C PRO A 101 -8.03 10.51 -7.74
N LEU A 102 -7.74 11.66 -7.12
CA LEU A 102 -7.61 12.93 -7.84
C LEU A 102 -6.36 12.96 -8.73
N VAL A 103 -5.24 12.36 -8.30
CA VAL A 103 -4.05 12.27 -9.12
C VAL A 103 -4.27 11.39 -10.35
N ASN A 104 -5.12 10.35 -10.23
CA ASN A 104 -5.54 9.53 -11.36
C ASN A 104 -6.50 10.30 -12.28
N ALA A 105 -7.47 11.03 -11.72
CA ALA A 105 -8.39 11.84 -12.48
C ALA A 105 -7.66 12.92 -13.28
N ALA A 106 -6.69 13.62 -12.68
CA ALA A 106 -5.86 14.59 -13.37
C ALA A 106 -5.03 13.95 -14.50
N LEU A 107 -4.50 12.73 -14.30
CA LEU A 107 -3.83 12.00 -15.38
C LEU A 107 -4.76 11.70 -16.54
N PHE A 108 -5.93 11.10 -16.27
CA PHE A 108 -6.87 10.70 -17.32
C PHE A 108 -7.50 11.88 -18.05
N ALA A 109 -7.68 13.02 -17.38
CA ALA A 109 -8.18 14.24 -18.02
C ALA A 109 -7.19 14.86 -19.01
N ASN A 110 -5.88 14.68 -18.78
CA ASN A 110 -4.83 15.35 -19.55
C ASN A 110 -4.02 14.43 -20.46
N VAL A 111 -4.12 13.11 -20.29
CA VAL A 111 -3.40 12.10 -21.10
C VAL A 111 -4.40 11.09 -21.63
N THR A 112 -4.71 11.15 -22.90
CA THR A 112 -5.69 10.27 -23.56
C THR A 112 -5.08 8.96 -24.07
N ASP A 113 -3.79 8.95 -24.36
CA ASP A 113 -3.07 7.77 -24.87
C ASP A 113 -2.80 6.77 -23.72
N ALA A 114 -3.32 5.54 -23.86
CA ALA A 114 -3.21 4.50 -22.86
C ALA A 114 -1.75 4.04 -22.59
N VAL A 115 -0.86 4.12 -23.60
CA VAL A 115 0.54 3.77 -23.45
C VAL A 115 1.23 4.80 -22.55
N TRP A 116 0.95 6.08 -22.75
CA TRP A 116 1.48 7.15 -21.90
C TRP A 116 0.90 7.11 -20.48
N GLN A 117 -0.40 6.79 -20.33
CA GLN A 117 -1.00 6.54 -19.00
C GLN A 117 -0.23 5.45 -18.26
N GLY A 118 0.02 4.30 -18.91
CA GLY A 118 0.81 3.21 -18.34
C GLY A 118 2.22 3.63 -17.93
N ARG A 119 2.90 4.41 -18.77
CA ARG A 119 4.24 4.96 -18.47
C ARG A 119 4.22 5.89 -17.25
N VAL A 120 3.18 6.69 -17.06
CA VAL A 120 3.04 7.55 -15.88
C VAL A 120 2.78 6.72 -14.63
N PHE A 121 1.95 5.68 -14.69
CA PHE A 121 1.71 4.77 -13.56
C PHE A 121 2.96 4.03 -13.09
N MET A 122 3.88 3.68 -14.00
CA MET A 122 5.15 3.04 -13.64
C MET A 122 6.02 3.88 -12.69
N TRP A 123 5.86 5.20 -12.69
CA TRP A 123 6.60 6.06 -11.76
C TRP A 123 6.21 5.87 -10.30
N ALA A 124 5.04 5.28 -10.01
CA ALA A 124 4.61 5.04 -8.63
C ALA A 124 5.56 4.08 -7.87
N PRO A 125 5.77 2.82 -8.30
CA PRO A 125 6.71 1.92 -7.63
C PRO A 125 8.18 2.37 -7.76
N ILE A 126 8.57 3.02 -8.86
CA ILE A 126 9.91 3.57 -9.04
C ILE A 126 10.19 4.64 -7.99
N ALA A 127 9.30 5.61 -7.83
CA ALA A 127 9.46 6.69 -6.86
C ALA A 127 9.42 6.19 -5.41
N TRP A 128 8.62 5.16 -5.12
CA TRP A 128 8.64 4.48 -3.84
C TRP A 128 10.02 3.86 -3.55
N ALA A 129 10.60 3.16 -4.53
CA ALA A 129 11.96 2.61 -4.40
C ALA A 129 13.00 3.72 -4.20
N ILE A 130 12.94 4.79 -4.99
CA ILE A 130 13.84 5.95 -4.88
C ILE A 130 13.74 6.56 -3.47
N ALA A 131 12.55 6.73 -2.92
CA ALA A 131 12.36 7.23 -1.54
C ALA A 131 13.06 6.34 -0.50
N GLY A 132 12.99 5.01 -0.64
CA GLY A 132 13.68 4.06 0.23
C GLY A 132 15.20 4.14 0.13
N TYR A 133 15.75 4.22 -1.09
CA TYR A 133 17.20 4.39 -1.31
C TYR A 133 17.69 5.76 -0.81
N PHE A 134 16.94 6.82 -1.07
CA PHE A 134 17.26 8.16 -0.56
C PHE A 134 17.31 8.17 0.98
N LEU A 135 16.31 7.58 1.63
CA LEU A 135 16.27 7.49 3.08
C LEU A 135 17.44 6.69 3.65
N THR A 136 17.87 5.64 2.96
CA THR A 136 19.06 4.88 3.34
C THR A 136 20.33 5.74 3.25
N GLY A 137 20.54 6.45 2.15
CA GLY A 137 21.66 7.37 1.97
C GLY A 137 21.66 8.48 3.02
N TRP A 138 20.49 9.05 3.31
CA TRP A 138 20.32 10.03 4.39
C TRP A 138 20.75 9.47 5.75
N ARG A 139 20.30 8.26 6.10
CA ARG A 139 20.65 7.58 7.35
C ARG A 139 22.14 7.26 7.46
N TRP A 140 22.79 6.97 6.35
CA TRP A 140 24.23 6.76 6.33
C TRP A 140 24.99 8.05 6.64
N THR A 141 24.58 9.16 6.07
CA THR A 141 25.23 10.46 6.20
C THR A 141 24.97 11.08 7.58
N PHE A 142 23.72 11.11 8.02
CA PHE A 142 23.29 11.86 9.20
C PHE A 142 23.01 11.02 10.44
N LYS A 143 23.17 9.69 10.36
CA LYS A 143 23.00 8.74 11.47
C LYS A 143 21.63 8.83 12.19
N THR A 144 20.56 9.14 11.45
CA THR A 144 19.21 9.41 12.01
C THR A 144 18.38 8.15 12.28
N ALA A 145 18.89 6.97 11.91
CA ALA A 145 18.16 5.69 11.96
C ALA A 145 17.65 5.31 13.36
N GLU A 146 18.36 5.68 14.43
CA GLU A 146 18.02 5.31 15.82
C GLU A 146 16.67 5.89 16.25
N LYS A 147 16.39 7.15 15.90
CA LYS A 147 15.11 7.81 16.23
C LYS A 147 14.00 7.44 15.26
N GLY A 148 14.33 7.07 14.03
CA GLY A 148 13.43 6.61 12.98
C GLY A 148 12.32 7.59 12.58
N ARG A 149 12.43 8.88 12.93
CA ARG A 149 11.46 9.94 12.57
C ARG A 149 11.77 10.59 11.22
N ASP A 150 12.94 10.31 10.68
CA ASP A 150 13.46 10.81 9.41
C ASP A 150 12.53 10.47 8.22
N CYS A 151 11.87 9.33 8.24
CA CYS A 151 10.90 8.92 7.24
C CYS A 151 9.68 9.87 7.15
N LEU A 152 9.22 10.40 8.29
CA LEU A 152 8.12 11.37 8.32
C LEU A 152 8.59 12.77 7.89
N PHE A 153 9.81 13.16 8.23
CA PHE A 153 10.40 14.41 7.72
C PHE A 153 10.60 14.38 6.20
N LEU A 154 11.08 13.25 5.66
CA LEU A 154 11.19 13.05 4.22
C LEU A 154 9.82 13.13 3.54
N ALA A 155 8.82 12.43 4.09
CA ALA A 155 7.46 12.47 3.56
C ALA A 155 6.88 13.89 3.58
N ALA A 156 7.12 14.66 4.65
CA ALA A 156 6.69 16.05 4.75
C ALA A 156 7.36 16.93 3.69
N ALA A 157 8.68 16.80 3.49
CA ALA A 157 9.40 17.55 2.46
C ALA A 157 8.88 17.20 1.05
N LEU A 158 8.65 15.91 0.75
CA LEU A 158 8.09 15.47 -0.51
C LEU A 158 6.65 15.98 -0.70
N SER A 159 5.85 16.07 0.37
CA SER A 159 4.50 16.65 0.31
C SER A 159 4.52 18.14 -0.03
N VAL A 160 5.48 18.92 0.51
CA VAL A 160 5.64 20.34 0.13
C VAL A 160 6.00 20.46 -1.35
N ILE A 161 6.93 19.63 -1.82
CA ILE A 161 7.33 19.61 -3.24
C ILE A 161 6.12 19.22 -4.11
N MET A 162 5.34 18.22 -3.69
CA MET A 162 4.12 17.80 -4.41
C MET A 162 3.10 18.93 -4.46
N ALA A 163 2.85 19.63 -3.35
CA ALA A 163 1.95 20.77 -3.32
C ALA A 163 2.36 21.86 -4.30
N ALA A 164 3.67 22.20 -4.35
CA ALA A 164 4.19 23.15 -5.31
C ALA A 164 4.04 22.68 -6.78
N CYS A 165 4.32 21.40 -7.04
CA CYS A 165 4.14 20.81 -8.37
C CYS A 165 2.67 20.80 -8.81
N CYS A 166 1.73 20.60 -7.89
CA CYS A 166 0.30 20.61 -8.22
C CYS A 166 -0.18 21.97 -8.75
N LEU A 167 0.43 23.07 -8.30
CA LEU A 167 0.11 24.41 -8.83
C LEU A 167 0.51 24.62 -10.30
N GLY A 168 1.43 23.78 -10.82
CA GLY A 168 1.85 23.78 -12.22
C GLY A 168 1.14 22.74 -13.09
N LEU A 169 0.19 21.97 -12.55
CA LEU A 169 -0.60 21.02 -13.33
C LEU A 169 -1.59 21.74 -14.25
N PRO A 170 -1.93 21.15 -15.40
CA PRO A 170 -3.04 21.64 -16.22
C PRO A 170 -4.33 21.73 -15.42
N ALA A 171 -5.13 22.75 -15.69
CA ALA A 171 -6.42 22.93 -15.03
C ALA A 171 -7.34 21.74 -15.30
N THR A 172 -7.90 21.19 -14.21
CA THR A 172 -8.88 20.09 -14.26
C THR A 172 -10.16 20.58 -13.61
N PRO A 173 -11.00 21.36 -14.35
CA PRO A 173 -12.20 21.99 -13.81
C PRO A 173 -13.29 20.95 -13.49
N PRO A 174 -14.27 21.31 -12.63
CA PRO A 174 -15.42 20.47 -12.33
C PRO A 174 -16.18 20.05 -13.59
N ALA A 175 -16.40 18.74 -13.74
CA ALA A 175 -17.05 18.14 -14.92
C ALA A 175 -18.56 17.89 -14.74
N GLY A 176 -19.13 18.18 -13.56
CA GLY A 176 -20.49 17.85 -13.19
C GLY A 176 -20.63 16.45 -12.55
N ALA A 177 -21.62 16.29 -11.67
CA ALA A 177 -21.85 15.04 -10.96
C ALA A 177 -22.52 14.00 -11.89
N GLY A 178 -21.79 12.93 -12.23
CA GLY A 178 -22.37 11.71 -12.81
C GLY A 178 -22.90 10.78 -11.71
N GLU A 179 -23.98 10.05 -11.98
CA GLU A 179 -24.39 8.95 -11.10
C GLU A 179 -23.37 7.82 -11.17
N ALA A 180 -22.84 7.41 -10.01
CA ALA A 180 -21.97 6.23 -9.94
C ALA A 180 -22.84 4.97 -9.81
N PRO A 181 -22.85 4.02 -10.76
CA PRO A 181 -23.70 2.83 -10.71
C PRO A 181 -23.14 1.77 -9.73
N ILE A 182 -22.90 2.18 -8.48
CA ILE A 182 -22.30 1.34 -7.43
C ILE A 182 -23.17 0.12 -7.11
N PHE A 183 -24.49 0.25 -7.13
CA PHE A 183 -25.39 -0.88 -6.85
C PHE A 183 -25.32 -1.97 -7.92
N LYS A 184 -25.08 -1.62 -9.19
CA LYS A 184 -24.85 -2.59 -10.25
C LYS A 184 -23.51 -3.30 -10.07
N ALA A 185 -22.48 -2.60 -9.63
CA ALA A 185 -21.18 -3.23 -9.28
C ALA A 185 -21.33 -4.20 -8.09
N LEU A 186 -22.11 -3.83 -7.06
CA LEU A 186 -22.41 -4.71 -5.93
C LEU A 186 -23.17 -5.97 -6.35
N ALA A 187 -24.04 -5.90 -7.36
CA ALA A 187 -24.75 -7.08 -7.88
C ALA A 187 -23.80 -8.15 -8.45
N MET A 188 -22.59 -7.77 -8.87
CA MET A 188 -21.56 -8.73 -9.31
C MET A 188 -21.11 -9.69 -8.20
N LEU A 189 -21.31 -9.34 -6.90
CA LEU A 189 -21.05 -10.25 -5.79
C LEU A 189 -22.00 -11.46 -5.76
N GLN A 190 -23.09 -11.45 -6.54
CA GLN A 190 -23.94 -12.61 -6.72
C GLN A 190 -23.31 -13.67 -7.66
N ASN A 191 -22.32 -13.27 -8.47
CA ASN A 191 -21.53 -14.21 -9.23
C ASN A 191 -20.54 -14.92 -8.30
N ALA A 192 -20.63 -16.25 -8.20
CA ALA A 192 -19.83 -17.04 -7.28
C ALA A 192 -18.31 -16.89 -7.52
N ASP A 193 -17.88 -16.85 -8.77
CA ASP A 193 -16.47 -16.68 -9.13
C ASP A 193 -15.95 -15.31 -8.67
N PHE A 194 -16.69 -14.25 -8.96
CA PHE A 194 -16.32 -12.90 -8.53
C PHE A 194 -16.35 -12.77 -7.01
N LEU A 195 -17.30 -13.39 -6.32
CA LEU A 195 -17.36 -13.42 -4.86
C LEU A 195 -16.13 -14.12 -4.25
N VAL A 196 -15.75 -15.29 -4.80
CA VAL A 196 -14.53 -16.00 -4.36
C VAL A 196 -13.30 -15.12 -4.54
N PHE A 197 -13.15 -14.48 -5.70
CA PHE A 197 -12.08 -13.52 -5.95
C PHE A 197 -12.07 -12.39 -4.91
N MET A 198 -13.22 -11.79 -4.61
CA MET A 198 -13.33 -10.67 -3.66
C MET A 198 -13.01 -11.09 -2.23
N VAL A 199 -13.49 -12.26 -1.77
CA VAL A 199 -13.20 -12.78 -0.43
C VAL A 199 -11.70 -13.10 -0.28
N VAL A 200 -11.12 -13.79 -1.26
CA VAL A 200 -9.68 -14.10 -1.24
C VAL A 200 -8.86 -12.81 -1.31
N SER A 201 -9.28 -11.83 -2.12
CA SER A 201 -8.61 -10.54 -2.21
C SER A 201 -8.64 -9.78 -0.87
N LEU A 202 -9.78 -9.78 -0.18
CA LEU A 202 -9.90 -9.21 1.18
C LEU A 202 -8.89 -9.83 2.15
N VAL A 203 -8.83 -11.17 2.18
CA VAL A 203 -7.94 -11.91 3.08
C VAL A 203 -6.48 -11.67 2.74
N VAL A 204 -6.10 -11.83 1.48
CA VAL A 204 -4.70 -11.72 1.03
C VAL A 204 -4.16 -10.32 1.22
N THR A 205 -4.93 -9.27 0.91
CA THR A 205 -4.52 -7.88 1.16
C THR A 205 -4.40 -7.58 2.65
N GLY A 206 -5.28 -8.16 3.47
CA GLY A 206 -5.13 -8.10 4.92
C GLY A 206 -3.84 -8.74 5.40
N LEU A 207 -3.49 -9.93 4.92
CA LEU A 207 -2.26 -10.63 5.30
C LEU A 207 -0.98 -9.92 4.83
N MET A 208 -1.04 -9.13 3.76
CA MET A 208 0.06 -8.27 3.33
C MET A 208 0.49 -7.28 4.44
N GLN A 209 -0.40 -6.92 5.38
CA GLN A 209 -0.07 -5.99 6.47
C GLN A 209 0.97 -6.56 7.45
N PHE A 210 1.14 -7.86 7.55
CA PHE A 210 2.25 -8.46 8.30
C PHE A 210 3.62 -8.04 7.75
N TYR A 211 3.73 -7.84 6.44
CA TYR A 211 4.94 -7.29 5.83
C TYR A 211 5.19 -5.85 6.29
N PHE A 212 4.21 -4.97 6.20
CA PHE A 212 4.40 -3.56 6.54
C PHE A 212 4.57 -3.32 8.05
N LEU A 213 3.84 -4.03 8.91
CA LEU A 213 3.95 -3.89 10.36
C LEU A 213 5.19 -4.58 10.95
N GLY A 214 5.57 -5.73 10.36
CA GLY A 214 6.57 -6.61 10.95
C GLY A 214 7.95 -6.51 10.34
N SER A 215 8.09 -6.40 9.00
CA SER A 215 9.36 -6.66 8.31
C SER A 215 10.50 -5.71 8.71
N ALA A 216 10.23 -4.41 8.85
CA ALA A 216 11.28 -3.46 9.21
C ALA A 216 11.87 -3.74 10.60
N ARG A 217 11.02 -4.10 11.57
CA ARG A 217 11.46 -4.47 12.92
C ARG A 217 12.12 -5.86 12.92
N PHE A 218 11.56 -6.83 12.22
CA PHE A 218 12.14 -8.16 12.04
C PHE A 218 13.57 -8.08 11.48
N MET A 219 13.78 -7.27 10.45
CA MET A 219 15.11 -7.05 9.87
C MET A 219 16.11 -6.52 10.89
N THR A 220 15.72 -5.54 11.70
CA THR A 220 16.61 -5.01 12.75
C THR A 220 16.88 -6.02 13.85
N ASP A 221 15.89 -6.78 14.28
CA ASP A 221 16.03 -7.82 15.31
C ASP A 221 16.88 -9.01 14.82
N THR A 222 16.94 -9.24 13.49
CA THR A 222 17.85 -10.25 12.87
C THR A 222 19.24 -9.69 12.59
N GLY A 223 19.50 -8.42 12.94
CA GLY A 223 20.81 -7.79 12.85
C GLY A 223 21.11 -7.08 11.53
N ILE A 224 20.09 -6.81 10.69
CA ILE A 224 20.24 -5.88 9.57
C ILE A 224 20.27 -4.47 10.14
N ALA A 225 21.31 -3.70 9.82
CA ALA A 225 21.47 -2.35 10.35
C ALA A 225 20.25 -1.48 9.98
N ALA A 226 19.67 -0.76 10.94
CA ALA A 226 18.45 0.05 10.75
C ALA A 226 18.56 1.07 9.60
N LYS A 227 19.80 1.55 9.32
CA LYS A 227 20.08 2.44 8.19
C LYS A 227 19.87 1.78 6.82
N ASN A 228 20.03 0.46 6.72
CA ASN A 228 19.91 -0.30 5.46
C ASN A 228 18.49 -0.84 5.22
N VAL A 229 17.61 -0.83 6.23
CA VAL A 229 16.26 -1.37 6.12
C VAL A 229 15.45 -0.72 4.99
N PRO A 230 15.45 0.62 4.79
CA PRO A 230 14.68 1.23 3.72
C PRO A 230 15.10 0.73 2.33
N ALA A 231 16.41 0.67 2.04
CA ALA A 231 16.90 0.16 0.76
C ALA A 231 16.63 -1.34 0.59
N SER A 232 16.73 -2.13 1.66
CA SER A 232 16.39 -3.56 1.60
C SER A 232 14.92 -3.75 1.21
N MET A 233 14.00 -3.00 1.82
CA MET A 233 12.56 -3.07 1.47
C MET A 233 12.27 -2.45 0.10
N ALA A 234 13.05 -1.48 -0.37
CA ALA A 234 12.90 -0.87 -1.69
C ALA A 234 13.17 -1.86 -2.84
N LEU A 235 13.89 -2.96 -2.60
CA LEU A 235 14.07 -4.05 -3.59
C LEU A 235 12.73 -4.63 -4.04
N ALA A 236 11.73 -4.68 -3.15
CA ALA A 236 10.39 -5.11 -3.50
C ALA A 236 9.76 -4.21 -4.57
N GLN A 237 9.90 -2.90 -4.44
CA GLN A 237 9.33 -1.93 -5.37
C GLN A 237 10.08 -1.92 -6.72
N ALA A 238 11.39 -2.11 -6.69
CA ALA A 238 12.17 -2.28 -7.92
C ALA A 238 11.71 -3.53 -8.70
N ALA A 239 11.52 -4.66 -8.00
CA ALA A 239 10.99 -5.88 -8.60
C ALA A 239 9.54 -5.69 -9.10
N GLN A 240 8.72 -4.94 -8.36
CA GLN A 240 7.36 -4.58 -8.77
C GLN A 240 7.37 -3.83 -10.10
N ALA A 241 8.21 -2.80 -10.25
CA ALA A 241 8.31 -2.04 -11.49
C ALA A 241 8.70 -2.92 -12.68
N ILE A 242 9.72 -3.76 -12.51
CA ILE A 242 10.19 -4.69 -13.56
C ILE A 242 9.09 -5.71 -13.91
N ALA A 243 8.45 -6.30 -12.92
CA ALA A 243 7.42 -7.31 -13.14
C ALA A 243 6.16 -6.73 -13.80
N THR A 244 5.76 -5.51 -13.45
CA THR A 244 4.63 -4.84 -14.09
C THR A 244 4.87 -4.66 -15.58
N PHE A 245 6.10 -4.30 -15.95
CA PHE A 245 6.44 -4.01 -17.34
C PHE A 245 6.64 -5.27 -18.18
N PHE A 246 7.38 -6.27 -17.66
CA PHE A 246 7.83 -7.40 -18.46
C PHE A 246 7.06 -8.70 -18.20
N LEU A 247 6.57 -8.91 -16.99
CA LEU A 247 6.05 -10.21 -16.55
C LEU A 247 4.53 -10.27 -16.56
N LEU A 248 3.83 -9.22 -16.13
CA LEU A 248 2.40 -9.24 -15.87
C LEU A 248 1.58 -9.60 -17.13
N GLY A 249 1.78 -8.85 -18.21
CA GLY A 249 1.04 -9.08 -19.46
C GLY A 249 1.32 -10.45 -20.06
N TRP A 250 2.59 -10.85 -20.06
CA TRP A 250 2.99 -12.17 -20.54
C TRP A 250 2.34 -13.30 -19.71
N LEU A 251 2.35 -13.19 -18.39
CA LEU A 251 1.81 -14.25 -17.55
C LEU A 251 0.28 -14.35 -17.67
N VAL A 252 -0.42 -13.20 -17.65
CA VAL A 252 -1.89 -13.19 -17.84
C VAL A 252 -2.29 -13.79 -19.19
N SER A 253 -1.56 -13.49 -20.27
CA SER A 253 -1.85 -14.05 -21.58
C SER A 253 -1.50 -15.54 -21.72
N SER A 254 -0.48 -16.01 -20.97
CA SER A 254 0.01 -17.40 -21.07
C SER A 254 -0.78 -18.39 -20.22
N VAL A 255 -1.14 -18.00 -18.98
CA VAL A 255 -1.76 -18.91 -18.00
C VAL A 255 -3.12 -18.43 -17.48
N GLY A 256 -3.58 -17.25 -17.93
CA GLY A 256 -4.84 -16.64 -17.50
C GLY A 256 -4.79 -16.01 -16.11
N PHE A 257 -5.91 -15.37 -15.74
CA PHE A 257 -6.01 -14.66 -14.45
C PHE A 257 -5.89 -15.59 -13.24
N LYS A 258 -6.57 -16.75 -13.28
CA LYS A 258 -6.56 -17.71 -12.17
C LYS A 258 -5.16 -18.06 -11.72
N TRP A 259 -4.33 -18.57 -12.61
CA TRP A 259 -2.98 -19.01 -12.27
C TRP A 259 -2.05 -17.85 -11.96
N THR A 260 -2.23 -16.68 -12.60
CA THR A 260 -1.49 -15.47 -12.28
C THR A 260 -1.73 -15.04 -10.82
N LEU A 261 -3.00 -15.05 -10.36
CA LEU A 261 -3.36 -14.74 -8.98
C LEU A 261 -2.79 -15.77 -8.00
N VAL A 262 -2.88 -17.07 -8.31
CA VAL A 262 -2.31 -18.15 -7.51
C VAL A 262 -0.79 -17.97 -7.34
N ILE A 263 -0.07 -17.70 -8.42
CA ILE A 263 1.38 -17.44 -8.39
C ILE A 263 1.68 -16.21 -7.53
N GLY A 264 0.86 -15.15 -7.62
CA GLY A 264 0.99 -13.97 -6.79
C GLY A 264 0.92 -14.29 -5.29
N ILE A 265 -0.06 -15.07 -4.85
CA ILE A 265 -0.16 -15.50 -3.44
C ILE A 265 1.02 -16.41 -3.07
N ALA A 266 1.44 -17.30 -3.97
CA ALA A 266 2.56 -18.20 -3.72
C ALA A 266 3.88 -17.44 -3.46
N TYR A 267 4.11 -16.28 -4.10
CA TYR A 267 5.27 -15.44 -3.80
C TYR A 267 5.20 -14.83 -2.38
N TRP A 268 4.02 -14.38 -1.90
CA TRP A 268 3.90 -13.96 -0.50
C TRP A 268 4.06 -15.13 0.46
N LEU A 269 3.49 -16.29 0.16
CA LEU A 269 3.72 -17.50 0.95
C LEU A 269 5.23 -17.81 1.05
N LEU A 270 5.95 -17.80 -0.06
CA LEU A 270 7.38 -18.05 -0.09
C LEU A 270 8.16 -17.02 0.74
N LEU A 271 7.80 -15.72 0.64
CA LEU A 271 8.39 -14.67 1.46
C LEU A 271 8.23 -14.97 2.96
N TYR A 272 7.01 -15.29 3.40
CA TYR A 272 6.76 -15.60 4.80
C TYR A 272 7.42 -16.90 5.25
N VAL A 273 7.50 -17.91 4.39
CA VAL A 273 8.27 -19.14 4.67
C VAL A 273 9.75 -18.82 4.87
N VAL A 274 10.34 -17.95 4.04
CA VAL A 274 11.73 -17.49 4.24
C VAL A 274 11.85 -16.78 5.59
N TYR A 275 10.92 -15.93 5.99
CA TYR A 275 10.95 -15.22 7.28
C TYR A 275 10.80 -16.17 8.48
N VAL A 276 10.04 -17.25 8.34
CA VAL A 276 9.86 -18.30 9.38
C VAL A 276 11.13 -19.13 9.54
N LEU A 277 11.75 -19.53 8.44
CA LEU A 277 12.82 -20.53 8.44
C LEU A 277 14.22 -19.92 8.53
N SER A 278 14.43 -18.75 7.91
CA SER A 278 15.77 -18.19 7.75
C SER A 278 16.18 -17.27 8.91
N LYS A 279 17.45 -17.41 9.29
CA LYS A 279 18.18 -16.45 10.12
C LYS A 279 19.24 -15.68 9.31
N SER A 280 19.42 -16.00 8.04
CA SER A 280 20.39 -15.35 7.15
C SER A 280 19.92 -13.97 6.75
N ARG A 281 20.67 -12.92 7.10
CA ARG A 281 20.41 -11.54 6.71
C ARG A 281 20.35 -11.39 5.19
N LEU A 282 21.28 -12.05 4.49
CA LEU A 282 21.35 -12.00 3.03
C LEU A 282 20.08 -12.60 2.39
N LEU A 283 19.61 -13.76 2.88
CA LEU A 283 18.42 -14.40 2.35
C LEU A 283 17.15 -13.59 2.62
N ILE A 284 17.06 -12.96 3.81
CA ILE A 284 15.94 -12.06 4.16
C ILE A 284 15.91 -10.86 3.22
N ILE A 285 17.06 -10.26 2.89
CA ILE A 285 17.14 -9.15 1.95
C ILE A 285 16.84 -9.63 0.52
N ALA A 286 17.41 -10.76 0.09
CA ALA A 286 17.18 -11.32 -1.23
C ALA A 286 15.74 -11.79 -1.47
N ALA A 287 14.96 -12.02 -0.41
CA ALA A 287 13.55 -12.37 -0.51
C ALA A 287 12.62 -11.15 -0.70
N GLN A 288 13.09 -9.91 -0.51
CA GLN A 288 12.24 -8.73 -0.65
C GLN A 288 11.57 -8.59 -2.03
N PRO A 289 12.23 -8.88 -3.16
CA PRO A 289 11.60 -8.90 -4.47
C PRO A 289 10.31 -9.73 -4.55
N LEU A 290 10.18 -10.80 -3.74
CA LEU A 290 8.97 -11.63 -3.71
C LEU A 290 7.72 -10.85 -3.35
N HIS A 291 7.83 -9.82 -2.47
CA HIS A 291 6.71 -8.93 -2.15
C HIS A 291 6.27 -8.12 -3.37
N GLY A 292 7.21 -7.58 -4.13
CA GLY A 292 6.91 -6.82 -5.35
C GLY A 292 6.28 -7.67 -6.44
N LEU A 293 6.82 -8.88 -6.67
CA LEU A 293 6.25 -9.86 -7.61
C LEU A 293 4.82 -10.25 -7.21
N ALA A 294 4.61 -10.57 -5.92
CA ALA A 294 3.32 -10.90 -5.38
C ALA A 294 2.29 -9.77 -5.58
N TYR A 295 2.70 -8.53 -5.30
CA TYR A 295 1.85 -7.36 -5.48
C TYR A 295 1.37 -7.22 -6.93
N VAL A 296 2.27 -7.35 -7.90
CA VAL A 296 1.94 -7.26 -9.33
C VAL A 296 0.98 -8.37 -9.74
N LEU A 297 1.34 -9.62 -9.40
CA LEU A 297 0.63 -10.79 -9.90
C LEU A 297 -0.68 -11.08 -9.14
N PHE A 298 -0.91 -10.43 -8.01
CA PHE A 298 -2.16 -10.55 -7.28
C PHE A 298 -2.97 -9.25 -7.28
N ILE A 299 -2.41 -8.12 -6.83
CA ILE A 299 -3.17 -6.87 -6.70
C ILE A 299 -3.45 -6.26 -8.06
N ILE A 300 -2.41 -6.07 -8.90
CA ILE A 300 -2.60 -5.43 -10.21
C ILE A 300 -3.34 -6.37 -11.16
N ALA A 301 -2.97 -7.66 -11.20
CA ALA A 301 -3.70 -8.66 -11.98
C ALA A 301 -5.17 -8.79 -11.55
N GLY A 302 -5.44 -8.69 -10.23
CA GLY A 302 -6.81 -8.70 -9.70
C GLY A 302 -7.64 -7.50 -10.14
N GLN A 303 -7.06 -6.32 -10.21
CA GLN A 303 -7.71 -5.13 -10.77
C GLN A 303 -7.98 -5.30 -12.28
N MET A 304 -7.05 -5.92 -13.02
CA MET A 304 -7.25 -6.25 -14.44
C MET A 304 -8.37 -7.28 -14.62
N TYR A 305 -8.41 -8.34 -13.78
CA TYR A 305 -9.50 -9.32 -13.79
C TYR A 305 -10.86 -8.66 -13.54
N ALA A 306 -10.97 -7.82 -12.49
CA ALA A 306 -12.20 -7.08 -12.22
C ALA A 306 -12.62 -6.19 -13.40
N GLY A 307 -11.66 -5.58 -14.08
CA GLY A 307 -11.91 -4.82 -15.30
C GLY A 307 -12.38 -5.70 -16.46
N SER A 308 -11.85 -6.90 -16.62
CA SER A 308 -12.21 -7.80 -17.73
C SER A 308 -13.63 -8.38 -17.64
N VAL A 309 -14.16 -8.52 -16.40
CA VAL A 309 -15.52 -9.03 -16.16
C VAL A 309 -16.56 -7.92 -16.02
N ALA A 310 -16.16 -6.66 -15.97
CA ALA A 310 -17.04 -5.51 -15.86
C ALA A 310 -17.53 -5.05 -17.23
N SER A 311 -18.83 -4.74 -17.38
CA SER A 311 -19.31 -4.00 -18.54
C SER A 311 -18.77 -2.55 -18.53
N ALA A 312 -18.75 -1.90 -19.69
CA ALA A 312 -18.29 -0.51 -19.83
C ALA A 312 -19.03 0.44 -18.87
N GLU A 313 -20.32 0.18 -18.60
CA GLU A 313 -21.17 0.99 -17.72
C GLU A 313 -20.72 0.94 -16.27
N ILE A 314 -20.28 -0.23 -15.76
CA ILE A 314 -19.95 -0.43 -14.35
C ILE A 314 -18.44 -0.45 -14.08
N MET A 315 -17.60 -0.28 -15.09
CA MET A 315 -16.14 -0.41 -14.99
C MET A 315 -15.56 0.43 -13.83
N LYS A 316 -15.93 1.71 -13.76
CA LYS A 316 -15.42 2.61 -12.70
C LYS A 316 -15.89 2.18 -11.31
N SER A 317 -17.16 1.79 -11.19
CA SER A 317 -17.74 1.32 -9.91
C SER A 317 -17.17 -0.03 -9.49
N MET A 318 -16.83 -0.89 -10.45
CA MET A 318 -16.15 -2.17 -10.19
C MET A 318 -14.74 -1.93 -9.61
N GLN A 319 -13.96 -1.04 -10.22
CA GLN A 319 -12.65 -0.67 -9.70
C GLN A 319 -12.76 -0.05 -8.30
N ALA A 320 -13.75 0.80 -8.07
CA ALA A 320 -14.00 1.39 -6.76
C ALA A 320 -14.38 0.32 -5.72
N LEU A 321 -15.20 -0.67 -6.08
CA LEU A 321 -15.57 -1.78 -5.20
C LEU A 321 -14.35 -2.61 -4.81
N VAL A 322 -13.53 -3.02 -5.78
CA VAL A 322 -12.29 -3.76 -5.52
C VAL A 322 -11.35 -2.95 -4.63
N PHE A 323 -11.19 -1.65 -4.88
CA PHE A 323 -10.35 -0.78 -4.06
C PHE A 323 -10.90 -0.65 -2.63
N ALA A 324 -12.21 -0.46 -2.45
CA ALA A 324 -12.82 -0.36 -1.14
C ALA A 324 -12.65 -1.66 -0.32
N VAL A 325 -12.84 -2.82 -0.95
CA VAL A 325 -12.69 -4.12 -0.29
C VAL A 325 -11.22 -4.41 0.03
N THR A 326 -10.30 -4.18 -0.88
CA THR A 326 -8.87 -4.49 -0.69
C THR A 326 -8.17 -3.44 0.16
N THR A 327 -8.14 -2.19 -0.32
CA THR A 327 -7.37 -1.09 0.30
C THR A 327 -8.10 -0.48 1.51
N GLY A 328 -9.42 -0.41 1.47
CA GLY A 328 -10.21 0.03 2.62
C GLY A 328 -10.31 -1.07 3.68
N ILE A 329 -11.22 -2.02 3.48
CA ILE A 329 -11.59 -3.02 4.49
C ILE A 329 -10.45 -4.02 4.73
N GLY A 330 -9.84 -4.56 3.67
CA GLY A 330 -8.80 -5.58 3.76
C GLY A 330 -7.57 -5.11 4.52
N LEU A 331 -7.02 -3.93 4.16
CA LEU A 331 -5.88 -3.38 4.89
C LEU A 331 -6.25 -2.99 6.32
N PHE A 332 -7.47 -2.46 6.56
CA PHE A 332 -7.92 -2.12 7.92
C PHE A 332 -7.95 -3.37 8.81
N LEU A 333 -8.68 -4.41 8.41
CA LEU A 333 -8.77 -5.65 9.17
C LEU A 333 -7.40 -6.32 9.32
N GLY A 334 -6.59 -6.27 8.26
CA GLY A 334 -5.25 -6.84 8.26
C GLY A 334 -4.30 -6.15 9.23
N THR A 335 -4.33 -4.81 9.34
CA THR A 335 -3.49 -4.09 10.30
C THR A 335 -3.88 -4.43 11.74
N GLN A 336 -5.18 -4.56 12.04
CA GLN A 336 -5.65 -4.98 13.36
C GLN A 336 -5.22 -6.42 13.66
N PHE A 337 -5.45 -7.33 12.73
CA PHE A 337 -5.10 -8.74 12.87
C PHE A 337 -3.58 -8.92 13.07
N ALA A 338 -2.76 -8.30 12.22
CA ALA A 338 -1.30 -8.35 12.35
C ALA A 338 -0.83 -7.79 13.70
N GLY A 339 -1.40 -6.66 14.13
CA GLY A 339 -1.08 -6.05 15.43
C GLY A 339 -1.42 -6.97 16.62
N ILE A 340 -2.59 -7.61 16.59
CA ILE A 340 -3.02 -8.57 17.62
C ILE A 340 -2.09 -9.79 17.66
N VAL A 341 -1.77 -10.38 16.49
CA VAL A 341 -0.87 -11.53 16.39
C VAL A 341 0.53 -11.16 16.91
N MET A 342 1.03 -9.97 16.58
CA MET A 342 2.32 -9.51 17.11
C MET A 342 2.31 -9.40 18.64
N ASP A 343 1.24 -8.91 19.24
CA ASP A 343 1.13 -8.81 20.70
C ASP A 343 1.01 -10.19 21.37
N ILE A 344 0.27 -11.14 20.78
CA ILE A 344 0.15 -12.51 21.27
C ILE A 344 1.51 -13.21 21.32
N PHE A 345 2.33 -13.03 20.28
CA PHE A 345 3.65 -13.67 20.15
C PHE A 345 4.80 -12.78 20.62
N LYS A 346 4.53 -11.71 21.35
CA LYS A 346 5.53 -10.91 22.05
C LYS A 346 5.67 -11.41 23.50
N ARG A 347 6.90 -11.68 23.94
CA ARG A 347 7.24 -11.98 25.33
C ARG A 347 8.29 -11.00 25.81
N GLU A 348 8.02 -10.30 26.93
CA GLU A 348 8.82 -9.16 27.37
C GLU A 348 9.00 -8.15 26.22
N ASP A 349 10.24 -7.85 25.80
CA ASP A 349 10.52 -6.95 24.68
C ASP A 349 10.93 -7.69 23.38
N LYS A 350 10.73 -9.04 23.31
CA LYS A 350 11.14 -9.86 22.17
C LYS A 350 9.93 -10.41 21.41
N PHE A 351 9.96 -10.27 20.09
CA PHE A 351 8.97 -10.87 19.19
C PHE A 351 9.40 -12.28 18.78
N ASN A 352 8.46 -13.23 18.83
CA ASN A 352 8.64 -14.53 18.21
C ASN A 352 8.28 -14.44 16.73
N TRP A 353 9.22 -13.93 15.92
CA TRP A 353 9.01 -13.68 14.51
C TRP A 353 8.61 -14.93 13.71
N ARG A 354 9.09 -16.12 14.12
CA ARG A 354 8.68 -17.38 13.50
C ARG A 354 7.20 -17.63 13.64
N ALA A 355 6.66 -17.49 14.84
CA ALA A 355 5.23 -17.67 15.09
C ALA A 355 4.41 -16.57 14.40
N ILE A 356 4.87 -15.30 14.45
CA ILE A 356 4.19 -14.17 13.83
C ILE A 356 4.03 -14.38 12.32
N PHE A 357 5.10 -14.76 11.60
CA PHE A 357 5.04 -14.93 10.15
C PHE A 357 4.49 -16.31 9.71
N ALA A 358 4.44 -17.30 10.61
CA ALA A 358 3.76 -18.57 10.32
C ALA A 358 2.25 -18.39 10.17
N VAL A 359 1.64 -17.45 10.90
CA VAL A 359 0.20 -17.17 10.79
C VAL A 359 -0.20 -16.77 9.37
N PRO A 360 0.35 -15.69 8.77
CA PRO A 360 0.01 -15.34 7.40
C PRO A 360 0.44 -16.41 6.40
N ALA A 361 1.51 -17.15 6.62
CA ALA A 361 1.94 -18.23 5.72
C ALA A 361 0.87 -19.33 5.61
N VAL A 362 0.31 -19.79 6.75
CA VAL A 362 -0.74 -20.83 6.76
C VAL A 362 -2.01 -20.32 6.06
N ILE A 363 -2.42 -19.08 6.33
CA ILE A 363 -3.64 -18.52 5.72
C ILE A 363 -3.43 -18.25 4.22
N MET A 364 -2.21 -17.83 3.79
CA MET A 364 -1.88 -17.70 2.35
C MET A 364 -1.99 -19.06 1.64
N LEU A 365 -1.52 -20.14 2.27
CA LEU A 365 -1.66 -21.49 1.72
C LEU A 365 -3.15 -21.88 1.58
N ALA A 366 -3.97 -21.61 2.59
CA ALA A 366 -5.41 -21.82 2.51
C ALA A 366 -6.07 -20.97 1.39
N SER A 367 -5.62 -19.74 1.20
CA SER A 367 -6.09 -18.84 0.13
C SER A 367 -5.72 -19.36 -1.27
N ILE A 368 -4.53 -19.97 -1.43
CA ILE A 368 -4.14 -20.65 -2.67
C ILE A 368 -5.11 -21.80 -2.95
N VAL A 369 -5.35 -22.67 -1.95
CA VAL A 369 -6.26 -23.80 -2.11
C VAL A 369 -7.67 -23.31 -2.48
N ALA A 370 -8.17 -22.28 -1.81
CA ALA A 370 -9.49 -21.70 -2.10
C ALA A 370 -9.58 -21.19 -3.55
N LEU A 371 -8.56 -20.46 -4.04
CA LEU A 371 -8.53 -20.02 -5.44
C LEU A 371 -8.45 -21.19 -6.44
N VAL A 372 -7.59 -22.18 -6.16
CA VAL A 372 -7.43 -23.33 -7.06
C VAL A 372 -8.74 -24.13 -7.19
N VAL A 373 -9.44 -24.33 -6.07
CA VAL A 373 -10.64 -25.19 -6.02
C VAL A 373 -11.93 -24.45 -6.40
N LEU A 374 -12.10 -23.21 -5.92
CA LEU A 374 -13.39 -22.50 -5.99
C LEU A 374 -13.45 -21.47 -7.11
N PHE A 375 -12.31 -20.90 -7.54
CA PHE A 375 -12.26 -19.89 -8.57
C PHE A 375 -12.04 -20.54 -9.94
N LYS A 376 -12.92 -20.27 -10.90
CA LYS A 376 -12.81 -20.86 -12.25
C LYS A 376 -11.93 -20.00 -13.18
N GLY A 377 -11.97 -18.67 -13.03
CA GLY A 377 -11.18 -17.70 -13.76
C GLY A 377 -11.93 -17.00 -14.88
#